data_5110b01d3f4987f02794992b680debe4
#
_entry.id   5110b01d3f4987f02794992b680debe4
#
_cell.length_a   1.000
_cell.length_b   1.000
_cell.length_c   1.000
_cell.angle_alpha   90.00
_cell.angle_beta   90.00
_cell.angle_gamma   90.00
#
_symmetry.space_group_name_H-M   'P 1'
#
loop_
_entity.id
_entity.type
_entity.pdbx_description
1 polymer ?
#
loop_
_entity_poly.entity_id
_entity_poly.type
_entity_poly.pdbx_seq_one_letter_code
_entity_poly.pdbx_strand_id
1 'polypeptide(L)'
;MEAARELLQHTNQQYALFKFGISDFRFINQIHGYAFGDDVLKSIARNLQSFCQKDELCARIEKDTFAALLRFTSIDDFYNRLHCIRKHLLDEPIVSCLKHTLQYIGGVYLIQDACGESIKSMLDKAVLAMQYVERNSRVSDFVYFEDWMLDQKNRRSELLEEAIKAIQEDTFQLFIQPQFLLSDGSVVSVKLCHAGF
;
A
#
# COMPACT_ATOMS: atom_id res chain seq x y z
N MET A 1 18.56 -6.07 -3.19
CA MET A 1 18.20 -6.89 -2.01
C MET A 1 19.42 -7.25 -1.17
N GLU A 2 20.53 -7.63 -1.78
CA GLU A 2 21.78 -7.94 -1.09
C GLU A 2 22.35 -6.75 -0.30
N ALA A 3 22.50 -5.59 -0.93
CA ALA A 3 22.94 -4.36 -0.26
C ALA A 3 22.08 -3.96 0.94
N ALA A 4 20.76 -4.18 0.90
CA ALA A 4 19.88 -3.90 2.03
C ALA A 4 20.12 -4.89 3.19
N ARG A 5 20.41 -6.14 2.89
CA ARG A 5 20.77 -7.16 3.88
C ARG A 5 22.09 -6.83 4.57
N GLU A 6 23.11 -6.50 3.79
CA GLU A 6 24.42 -6.11 4.33
C GLU A 6 24.32 -4.89 5.23
N LEU A 7 23.56 -3.87 4.80
CA LEU A 7 23.34 -2.66 5.59
C LEU A 7 22.70 -2.98 6.95
N LEU A 8 21.65 -3.79 6.97
CA LEU A 8 20.94 -4.12 8.20
C LEU A 8 21.72 -5.03 9.15
N GLN A 9 22.62 -5.88 8.63
CA GLN A 9 23.44 -6.79 9.47
C GLN A 9 24.56 -6.09 10.23
N HIS A 10 25.03 -4.94 9.75
CA HIS A 10 26.21 -4.26 10.29
C HIS A 10 25.90 -2.95 11.03
N THR A 11 24.65 -2.75 11.43
CA THR A 11 24.23 -1.49 12.04
C THR A 11 23.45 -1.71 13.33
N ASN A 12 23.67 -0.83 14.32
CA ASN A 12 22.81 -0.70 15.51
C ASN A 12 21.74 0.37 15.36
N GLN A 13 21.51 0.85 14.13
CA GLN A 13 20.57 1.93 13.85
C GLN A 13 19.19 1.36 13.49
N GLN A 14 18.16 2.13 13.77
CA GLN A 14 16.78 1.79 13.40
C GLN A 14 16.51 2.17 11.95
N TYR A 15 15.90 1.26 11.22
CA TYR A 15 15.50 1.45 9.84
C TYR A 15 14.03 1.20 9.65
N ALA A 16 13.48 1.90 8.67
CA ALA A 16 12.14 1.65 8.15
C ALA A 16 12.21 1.31 6.66
N LEU A 17 11.49 0.29 6.26
CA LEU A 17 11.27 -0.02 4.87
C LEU A 17 10.01 0.71 4.40
N PHE A 18 10.20 1.62 3.47
CA PHE A 18 9.14 2.39 2.83
C PHE A 18 8.96 1.92 1.40
N LYS A 19 7.77 1.47 1.05
CA LYS A 19 7.40 1.12 -0.32
C LYS A 19 6.21 1.97 -0.75
N PHE A 20 6.30 2.58 -1.93
CA PHE A 20 5.22 3.37 -2.49
C PHE A 20 5.11 3.22 -4.00
N GLY A 21 3.94 3.52 -4.52
CA GLY A 21 3.65 3.54 -5.94
C GLY A 21 2.77 4.72 -6.32
N ILE A 22 2.54 4.85 -7.62
CA ILE A 22 1.65 5.86 -8.20
C ILE A 22 0.31 5.17 -8.49
N SER A 23 -0.76 5.71 -7.89
CA SER A 23 -2.10 5.21 -8.23
C SER A 23 -2.42 5.54 -9.69
N ASP A 24 -3.01 4.55 -10.37
CA ASP A 24 -3.50 4.69 -11.74
C ASP A 24 -2.47 5.21 -12.76
N PHE A 25 -1.18 4.89 -12.57
CA PHE A 25 -0.09 5.33 -13.47
C PHE A 25 -0.34 4.94 -14.94
N ARG A 26 -1.05 3.83 -15.16
CA ARG A 26 -1.47 3.43 -16.51
C ARG A 26 -2.31 4.52 -17.20
N PHE A 27 -3.16 5.20 -16.45
CA PHE A 27 -4.00 6.29 -16.98
C PHE A 27 -3.16 7.51 -17.39
N ILE A 28 -2.11 7.82 -16.63
CA ILE A 28 -1.14 8.86 -17.01
C ILE A 28 -0.49 8.52 -18.36
N ASN A 29 -0.05 7.28 -18.55
CA ASN A 29 0.52 6.82 -19.81
C ASN A 29 -0.48 6.88 -20.97
N GLN A 30 -1.76 6.59 -20.71
CA GLN A 30 -2.81 6.66 -21.75
C GLN A 30 -3.09 8.09 -22.22
N ILE A 31 -3.07 9.07 -21.30
CA ILE A 31 -3.37 10.47 -21.63
C ILE A 31 -2.15 11.18 -22.21
N HIS A 32 -0.99 11.02 -21.60
CA HIS A 32 0.21 11.82 -21.88
C HIS A 32 1.27 11.07 -22.69
N GLY A 33 1.08 9.76 -22.91
CA GLY A 33 2.04 8.90 -23.60
C GLY A 33 3.13 8.32 -22.68
N TYR A 34 3.75 7.23 -23.15
CA TYR A 34 4.76 6.50 -22.37
C TYR A 34 6.03 7.32 -22.09
N ALA A 35 6.46 8.17 -23.07
CA ALA A 35 7.63 9.02 -22.88
C ALA A 35 7.45 9.99 -21.70
N PHE A 36 6.26 10.60 -21.57
CA PHE A 36 5.94 11.47 -20.44
C PHE A 36 5.92 10.69 -19.13
N GLY A 37 5.30 9.49 -19.11
CA GLY A 37 5.30 8.64 -17.93
C GLY A 37 6.71 8.23 -17.50
N ASP A 38 7.59 7.93 -18.44
CA ASP A 38 9.01 7.64 -18.13
C ASP A 38 9.72 8.84 -17.51
N ASP A 39 9.44 10.06 -17.97
CA ASP A 39 10.02 11.27 -17.40
C ASP A 39 9.49 11.56 -15.99
N VAL A 40 8.20 11.29 -15.71
CA VAL A 40 7.63 11.31 -14.36
C VAL A 40 8.37 10.33 -13.45
N LEU A 41 8.55 9.08 -13.88
CA LEU A 41 9.25 8.07 -13.08
C LEU A 41 10.71 8.42 -12.82
N LYS A 42 11.42 8.98 -13.81
CA LYS A 42 12.81 9.46 -13.64
C LYS A 42 12.88 10.63 -12.66
N SER A 43 11.89 11.54 -12.69
CA SER A 43 11.82 12.65 -11.75
C SER A 43 11.64 12.14 -10.32
N ILE A 44 10.71 11.21 -10.10
CA ILE A 44 10.48 10.57 -8.81
C ILE A 44 11.75 9.87 -8.30
N ALA A 45 12.42 9.10 -9.17
CA ALA A 45 13.66 8.40 -8.80
C ALA A 45 14.76 9.37 -8.35
N ARG A 46 14.98 10.47 -9.09
CA ARG A 46 15.97 11.51 -8.73
C ARG A 46 15.64 12.18 -7.40
N ASN A 47 14.36 12.52 -7.20
CA ASN A 47 13.90 13.10 -5.94
C ASN A 47 14.11 12.14 -4.77
N LEU A 48 13.65 10.91 -4.89
CA LEU A 48 13.84 9.91 -3.84
C LEU A 48 15.33 9.73 -3.50
N GLN A 49 16.18 9.67 -4.51
CA GLN A 49 17.62 9.55 -4.33
C GLN A 49 18.22 10.76 -3.60
N SER A 50 17.73 11.98 -3.85
CA SER A 50 18.22 13.19 -3.18
C SER A 50 17.87 13.25 -1.69
N PHE A 51 16.83 12.52 -1.25
CA PHE A 51 16.47 12.38 0.15
C PHE A 51 17.22 11.27 0.88
N CYS A 52 17.82 10.33 0.15
CA CYS A 52 18.58 9.24 0.74
C CYS A 52 19.93 9.73 1.28
N GLN A 53 20.23 9.41 2.51
CA GLN A 53 21.53 9.65 3.14
C GLN A 53 22.53 8.55 2.75
N LYS A 54 23.81 8.73 3.15
CA LYS A 54 24.91 7.82 2.80
C LYS A 54 24.63 6.36 3.16
N ASP A 55 23.96 6.15 4.31
CA ASP A 55 23.66 4.80 4.83
C ASP A 55 22.19 4.42 4.60
N GLU A 56 21.62 4.85 3.48
CA GLU A 56 20.26 4.58 3.09
C GLU A 56 20.22 4.09 1.65
N LEU A 57 19.17 3.35 1.32
CA LEU A 57 19.00 2.77 0.00
C LEU A 57 17.64 3.14 -0.57
N CYS A 58 17.62 3.43 -1.86
CA CYS A 58 16.37 3.53 -2.59
C CYS A 58 16.49 2.82 -3.95
N ALA A 59 15.39 2.28 -4.43
CA ALA A 59 15.33 1.59 -5.70
C ALA A 59 13.93 1.66 -6.30
N ARG A 60 13.86 1.63 -7.61
CA ARG A 60 12.64 1.29 -8.33
C ARG A 60 12.54 -0.24 -8.39
N ILE A 61 11.47 -0.79 -7.82
CA ILE A 61 11.30 -2.24 -7.70
C ILE A 61 10.62 -2.82 -8.93
N GLU A 62 9.49 -2.23 -9.30
CA GLU A 62 8.70 -2.66 -10.44
C GLU A 62 8.01 -1.45 -11.06
N LYS A 63 7.76 -1.46 -12.35
CA LYS A 63 6.94 -0.50 -13.12
C LYS A 63 6.94 0.93 -12.53
N ASP A 64 5.94 1.23 -11.72
CA ASP A 64 5.65 2.52 -11.04
C ASP A 64 5.86 2.46 -9.52
N THR A 65 6.52 1.42 -9.03
CA THR A 65 6.71 1.16 -7.61
C THR A 65 8.17 1.36 -7.20
N PHE A 66 8.34 2.08 -6.10
CA PHE A 66 9.63 2.40 -5.48
C PHE A 66 9.70 1.85 -4.06
N ALA A 67 10.90 1.58 -3.61
CA ALA A 67 11.17 1.27 -2.20
C ALA A 67 12.40 2.02 -1.72
N ALA A 68 12.41 2.34 -0.44
CA ALA A 68 13.54 2.94 0.25
C ALA A 68 13.72 2.31 1.62
N LEU A 69 14.96 2.11 2.00
CA LEU A 69 15.37 1.73 3.34
C LEU A 69 15.95 2.98 4.00
N LEU A 70 15.20 3.57 4.90
CA LEU A 70 15.47 4.88 5.50
C LEU A 70 15.75 4.71 6.99
N ARG A 71 16.80 5.39 7.47
CA ARG A 71 17.14 5.44 8.88
C ARG A 71 16.25 6.42 9.63
N PHE A 72 15.95 6.14 10.89
CA PHE A 72 15.25 7.06 11.77
C PHE A 72 15.78 7.01 13.19
N THR A 73 15.56 8.08 13.94
CA THR A 73 15.94 8.21 15.35
C THR A 73 14.71 8.22 16.27
N SER A 74 13.59 8.71 15.76
CA SER A 74 12.29 8.68 16.42
C SER A 74 11.18 8.53 15.38
N ILE A 75 10.03 8.02 15.80
CA ILE A 75 8.86 7.85 14.94
C ILE A 75 8.37 9.21 14.43
N ASP A 76 8.35 10.23 15.26
CA ASP A 76 7.91 11.58 14.89
C ASP A 76 8.84 12.22 13.84
N ASP A 77 10.16 12.06 14.03
CA ASP A 77 11.15 12.54 13.06
C ASP A 77 10.97 11.84 11.70
N PHE A 78 10.76 10.53 11.73
CA PHE A 78 10.51 9.74 10.52
C PHE A 78 9.21 10.16 9.82
N TYR A 79 8.14 10.39 10.58
CA TYR A 79 6.87 10.88 10.05
C TYR A 79 7.03 12.23 9.35
N ASN A 80 7.71 13.18 9.99
CA ASN A 80 8.00 14.48 9.41
C ASN A 80 8.83 14.37 8.13
N ARG A 81 9.82 13.47 8.12
CA ARG A 81 10.65 13.20 6.96
C ARG A 81 9.84 12.62 5.80
N LEU A 82 8.97 11.64 6.03
CA LEU A 82 8.08 11.11 4.99
C LEU A 82 7.13 12.17 4.46
N HIS A 83 6.62 13.04 5.33
CA HIS A 83 5.78 14.15 4.92
C HIS A 83 6.55 15.12 3.99
N CYS A 84 7.81 15.43 4.31
CA CYS A 84 8.67 16.24 3.45
C CYS A 84 8.91 15.55 2.09
N ILE A 85 9.24 14.25 2.07
CA ILE A 85 9.43 13.48 0.84
C ILE A 85 8.17 13.56 -0.02
N ARG A 86 6.99 13.28 0.56
CA ARG A 86 5.71 13.36 -0.15
C ARG A 86 5.47 14.74 -0.75
N LYS A 87 5.68 15.79 0.02
CA LYS A 87 5.50 17.17 -0.44
C LYS A 87 6.40 17.48 -1.64
N HIS A 88 7.68 17.15 -1.56
CA HIS A 88 8.62 17.38 -2.65
C HIS A 88 8.27 16.58 -3.91
N LEU A 89 7.83 15.31 -3.75
CA LEU A 89 7.38 14.50 -4.88
C LEU A 89 6.17 15.12 -5.59
N LEU A 90 5.25 15.75 -4.85
CA LEU A 90 4.07 16.43 -5.41
C LEU A 90 4.38 17.80 -6.00
N ASP A 91 5.39 18.48 -5.48
CA ASP A 91 5.76 19.83 -5.93
C ASP A 91 6.71 19.82 -7.13
N GLU A 92 7.16 18.65 -7.58
CA GLU A 92 7.96 18.51 -8.80
C GLU A 92 7.24 19.09 -10.02
N PRO A 93 7.91 19.92 -10.86
CA PRO A 93 7.27 20.61 -11.98
C PRO A 93 6.51 19.67 -12.92
N ILE A 94 7.09 18.51 -13.26
CA ILE A 94 6.45 17.53 -14.14
C ILE A 94 5.28 16.83 -13.46
N VAL A 95 5.29 16.69 -12.13
CA VAL A 95 4.23 16.07 -11.33
C VAL A 95 3.15 17.10 -11.00
N SER A 96 3.53 18.36 -10.80
CA SER A 96 2.61 19.41 -10.40
C SER A 96 1.49 19.67 -11.41
N CYS A 97 1.72 19.40 -12.70
CA CYS A 97 0.68 19.47 -13.72
C CYS A 97 -0.34 18.33 -13.61
N LEU A 98 0.00 17.26 -12.87
CA LEU A 98 -0.84 16.08 -12.62
C LEU A 98 -1.50 16.08 -11.22
N LYS A 99 -1.44 17.18 -10.46
CA LYS A 99 -1.86 17.28 -9.05
C LYS A 99 -3.25 16.71 -8.74
N HIS A 100 -4.15 16.71 -9.71
CA HIS A 100 -5.51 16.20 -9.54
C HIS A 100 -5.67 14.72 -9.93
N THR A 101 -4.66 14.15 -10.57
CA THR A 101 -4.73 12.79 -11.14
C THR A 101 -3.71 11.86 -10.53
N LEU A 102 -2.57 12.40 -10.06
CA LEU A 102 -1.49 11.61 -9.51
C LEU A 102 -1.59 11.54 -7.99
N GLN A 103 -1.61 10.33 -7.47
CA GLN A 103 -1.59 10.04 -6.03
C GLN A 103 -0.47 9.07 -5.73
N TYR A 104 0.24 9.32 -4.63
CA TYR A 104 1.19 8.38 -4.07
C TYR A 104 0.51 7.59 -2.97
N ILE A 105 0.55 6.28 -3.10
CA ILE A 105 0.09 5.36 -2.07
C ILE A 105 1.29 4.53 -1.60
N GLY A 106 1.44 4.35 -0.30
CA GLY A 106 2.59 3.65 0.23
C GLY A 106 2.35 2.98 1.56
N GLY A 107 3.22 2.03 1.86
CA GLY A 107 3.27 1.33 3.13
C GLY A 107 4.65 1.44 3.75
N VAL A 108 4.66 1.52 5.06
CA VAL A 108 5.87 1.64 5.88
C VAL A 108 5.95 0.47 6.84
N TYR A 109 7.08 -0.19 6.89
CA TYR A 109 7.39 -1.18 7.91
C TYR A 109 8.57 -0.69 8.75
N LEU A 110 8.33 -0.46 10.04
CA LEU A 110 9.39 -0.16 11.00
C LEU A 110 10.10 -1.47 11.38
N ILE A 111 11.38 -1.59 11.06
CA ILE A 111 12.14 -2.82 11.27
C ILE A 111 12.47 -2.95 12.74
N GLN A 112 11.91 -3.96 13.40
CA GLN A 112 12.12 -4.24 14.81
C GLN A 112 13.30 -5.20 15.03
N ASP A 113 13.44 -6.19 14.15
CA ASP A 113 14.54 -7.17 14.19
C ASP A 113 15.19 -7.28 12.80
N ALA A 114 16.33 -6.64 12.66
CA ALA A 114 17.08 -6.64 11.40
C ALA A 114 17.78 -7.98 11.11
N CYS A 115 18.03 -8.82 12.13
CA CYS A 115 18.80 -10.05 11.99
C CYS A 115 17.94 -11.29 11.71
N GLY A 116 16.70 -11.30 12.16
CA GLY A 116 15.81 -12.47 12.08
C GLY A 116 14.89 -12.49 10.86
N GLU A 117 14.68 -11.36 10.22
CA GLU A 117 13.69 -11.23 9.15
C GLU A 117 14.32 -11.04 7.76
N SER A 118 13.73 -11.68 6.75
CA SER A 118 14.18 -11.49 5.36
C SER A 118 13.69 -10.17 4.79
N ILE A 119 14.48 -9.54 3.91
CA ILE A 119 14.08 -8.30 3.20
C ILE A 119 12.77 -8.51 2.42
N LYS A 120 12.54 -9.72 1.91
CA LYS A 120 11.29 -10.06 1.21
C LYS A 120 10.09 -9.97 2.17
N SER A 121 10.19 -10.55 3.37
CA SER A 121 9.14 -10.48 4.38
C SER A 121 8.86 -9.02 4.80
N MET A 122 9.90 -8.23 5.00
CA MET A 122 9.77 -6.80 5.30
C MET A 122 9.04 -6.04 4.19
N LEU A 123 9.37 -6.33 2.91
CA LEU A 123 8.67 -5.78 1.75
C LEU A 123 7.21 -6.21 1.71
N ASP A 124 6.91 -7.46 1.99
CA ASP A 124 5.55 -7.99 2.01
C ASP A 124 4.69 -7.32 3.09
N LYS A 125 5.27 -6.98 4.25
CA LYS A 125 4.62 -6.21 5.31
C LYS A 125 4.32 -4.76 4.85
N ALA A 126 5.29 -4.10 4.21
CA ALA A 126 5.06 -2.77 3.65
C ALA A 126 3.98 -2.79 2.54
N VAL A 127 3.97 -3.82 1.69
CA VAL A 127 2.91 -4.02 0.68
C VAL A 127 1.56 -4.22 1.35
N LEU A 128 1.50 -4.99 2.43
CA LEU A 128 0.26 -5.21 3.15
C LEU A 128 -0.28 -3.90 3.72
N ALA A 129 0.56 -3.09 4.36
CA ALA A 129 0.18 -1.78 4.86
C ALA A 129 -0.35 -0.87 3.72
N MET A 130 0.31 -0.88 2.56
CA MET A 130 -0.12 -0.12 1.38
C MET A 130 -1.54 -0.49 0.91
N GLN A 131 -2.01 -1.73 1.14
CA GLN A 131 -3.37 -2.16 0.77
C GLN A 131 -4.47 -1.51 1.63
N TYR A 132 -4.09 -0.98 2.80
CA TYR A 132 -5.00 -0.28 3.72
C TYR A 132 -5.09 1.23 3.46
N VAL A 133 -4.34 1.76 2.50
CA VAL A 133 -4.56 3.12 2.03
C VAL A 133 -5.96 3.19 1.41
N GLU A 134 -6.78 4.13 1.88
CA GLU A 134 -8.13 4.29 1.36
C GLU A 134 -8.11 4.60 -0.14
N ARG A 135 -8.58 3.66 -0.95
CA ARG A 135 -8.61 3.78 -2.41
C ARG A 135 -9.44 4.95 -2.92
N ASN A 136 -10.36 5.44 -2.11
CA ASN A 136 -11.22 6.59 -2.43
C ASN A 136 -10.67 7.91 -1.91
N SER A 137 -9.56 7.90 -1.17
CA SER A 137 -8.87 9.10 -0.76
C SER A 137 -8.29 9.80 -1.99
N ARG A 138 -8.64 11.06 -2.21
CA ARG A 138 -7.99 11.90 -3.22
C ARG A 138 -6.67 12.50 -2.73
N VAL A 139 -6.14 11.98 -1.64
CA VAL A 139 -4.93 12.45 -0.98
C VAL A 139 -3.91 11.33 -1.01
N SER A 140 -2.69 11.65 -1.43
CA SER A 140 -1.55 10.74 -1.28
C SER A 140 -1.36 10.40 0.19
N ASP A 141 -1.28 9.12 0.54
CA ASP A 141 -1.16 8.69 1.92
C ASP A 141 -0.23 7.49 2.10
N PHE A 142 0.34 7.40 3.30
CA PHE A 142 1.25 6.35 3.70
C PHE A 142 0.77 5.73 5.00
N VAL A 143 0.63 4.40 5.01
CA VAL A 143 0.14 3.63 6.14
C VAL A 143 1.27 2.82 6.73
N TYR A 144 1.38 2.81 8.06
CA TYR A 144 2.33 1.99 8.78
C TYR A 144 1.77 0.58 8.97
N PHE A 145 2.65 -0.41 8.79
CA PHE A 145 2.30 -1.79 9.06
C PHE A 145 2.08 -1.99 10.57
N GLU A 146 1.01 -2.69 10.89
CA GLU A 146 0.68 -3.17 12.22
C GLU A 146 0.30 -4.65 12.16
N ASP A 147 0.62 -5.43 13.19
CA ASP A 147 0.46 -6.89 13.20
C ASP A 147 -0.99 -7.33 12.94
N TRP A 148 -1.98 -6.57 13.41
CA TRP A 148 -3.39 -6.86 13.14
C TRP A 148 -3.74 -6.92 11.63
N MET A 149 -2.96 -6.23 10.78
CA MET A 149 -3.15 -6.28 9.32
C MET A 149 -2.86 -7.68 8.77
N LEU A 150 -1.87 -8.36 9.34
CA LEU A 150 -1.54 -9.73 8.98
C LEU A 150 -2.62 -10.69 9.46
N ASP A 151 -3.10 -10.51 10.69
CA ASP A 151 -4.18 -11.32 11.25
C ASP A 151 -5.46 -11.17 10.42
N GLN A 152 -5.80 -9.96 10.03
CA GLN A 152 -6.96 -9.71 9.18
C GLN A 152 -6.81 -10.34 7.79
N LYS A 153 -5.61 -10.31 7.20
CA LYS A 153 -5.33 -10.97 5.93
C LYS A 153 -5.48 -12.49 6.05
N ASN A 154 -4.95 -13.09 7.11
CA ASN A 154 -5.04 -14.53 7.37
C ASN A 154 -6.51 -14.93 7.56
N ARG A 155 -7.23 -14.19 8.41
CA ARG A 155 -8.66 -14.41 8.65
C ARG A 155 -9.49 -14.36 7.36
N ARG A 156 -9.19 -13.39 6.48
CA ARG A 156 -9.86 -13.30 5.17
C ARG A 156 -9.56 -14.50 4.28
N SER A 157 -8.33 -15.01 4.31
CA SER A 157 -7.95 -16.21 3.55
C SER A 157 -8.67 -17.46 4.07
N GLU A 158 -8.73 -17.63 5.39
CA GLU A 158 -9.46 -18.74 6.06
C GLU A 158 -10.95 -18.69 5.69
N LEU A 159 -11.59 -17.54 5.80
CA LEU A 159 -12.99 -17.36 5.42
C LEU A 159 -13.25 -17.67 3.94
N LEU A 160 -12.31 -17.33 3.07
CA LEU A 160 -12.43 -17.65 1.65
C LEU A 160 -12.33 -19.15 1.39
N GLU A 161 -11.41 -19.85 2.06
CA GLU A 161 -11.28 -21.31 1.98
C GLU A 161 -12.52 -22.01 2.52
N GLU A 162 -13.05 -21.57 3.68
CA GLU A 162 -14.29 -22.08 4.24
C GLU A 162 -15.48 -21.87 3.30
N ALA A 163 -15.59 -20.69 2.67
CA ALA A 163 -16.64 -20.40 1.71
C ALA A 163 -16.57 -21.28 0.45
N ILE A 164 -15.34 -21.47 -0.09
CA ILE A 164 -15.13 -22.36 -1.24
C ILE A 164 -15.54 -23.81 -0.88
N LYS A 165 -15.15 -24.28 0.30
CA LYS A 165 -15.51 -25.60 0.78
C LYS A 165 -17.03 -25.76 0.94
N ALA A 166 -17.69 -24.77 1.55
CA ALA A 166 -19.14 -24.77 1.73
C ALA A 166 -19.91 -24.80 0.40
N ILE A 167 -19.38 -24.12 -0.65
CA ILE A 167 -19.96 -24.18 -2.00
C ILE A 167 -19.76 -25.58 -2.60
N GLN A 168 -18.60 -26.20 -2.46
CA GLN A 168 -18.30 -27.53 -2.99
C GLN A 168 -19.11 -28.63 -2.31
N GLU A 169 -19.41 -28.49 -1.02
CA GLU A 169 -20.18 -29.44 -0.22
C GLU A 169 -21.69 -29.15 -0.25
N ASP A 170 -22.13 -28.16 -1.04
CA ASP A 170 -23.54 -27.73 -1.15
C ASP A 170 -24.19 -27.38 0.20
N THR A 171 -23.35 -26.91 1.15
CA THR A 171 -23.79 -26.50 2.51
C THR A 171 -24.16 -25.03 2.59
N PHE A 172 -24.00 -24.29 1.49
CA PHE A 172 -24.25 -22.86 1.42
C PHE A 172 -25.76 -22.59 1.36
N GLN A 173 -26.30 -21.93 2.38
CA GLN A 173 -27.73 -21.59 2.42
C GLN A 173 -27.99 -20.14 2.01
N LEU A 174 -28.89 -19.96 1.07
CA LEU A 174 -29.35 -18.66 0.61
C LEU A 174 -30.62 -18.24 1.37
N PHE A 175 -30.54 -17.11 2.06
CA PHE A 175 -31.69 -16.50 2.72
C PHE A 175 -32.18 -15.29 1.95
N ILE A 176 -33.50 -15.15 1.84
CA ILE A 176 -34.14 -14.02 1.20
C ILE A 176 -34.77 -13.15 2.31
N GLN A 177 -34.32 -11.91 2.39
CA GLN A 177 -34.89 -10.91 3.29
C GLN A 177 -35.75 -9.93 2.49
N PRO A 178 -37.08 -10.02 2.59
CA PRO A 178 -37.96 -9.07 1.92
C PRO A 178 -37.87 -7.69 2.56
N GLN A 179 -37.94 -6.66 1.74
CA GLN A 179 -38.03 -5.27 2.15
C GLN A 179 -39.44 -4.76 1.84
N PHE A 180 -40.10 -4.22 2.86
CA PHE A 180 -41.47 -3.76 2.79
C PHE A 180 -41.54 -2.24 2.74
N LEU A 181 -42.49 -1.72 1.97
CA LEU A 181 -42.88 -0.32 2.06
C LEU A 181 -43.65 -0.09 3.37
N LEU A 182 -43.26 0.93 4.15
CA LEU A 182 -43.89 1.23 5.41
C LEU A 182 -45.34 1.79 5.26
N SER A 183 -45.66 2.33 4.09
CA SER A 183 -46.95 2.95 3.83
C SER A 183 -48.10 1.97 3.66
N ASP A 184 -47.86 0.80 3.05
CA ASP A 184 -48.90 -0.17 2.67
C ASP A 184 -48.50 -1.63 2.89
N GLY A 185 -47.28 -1.87 3.38
CA GLY A 185 -46.78 -3.22 3.65
C GLY A 185 -46.42 -4.03 2.37
N SER A 186 -46.43 -3.41 1.21
CA SER A 186 -46.05 -4.10 -0.04
C SER A 186 -44.53 -4.41 -0.09
N VAL A 187 -44.16 -5.55 -0.71
CA VAL A 187 -42.78 -5.92 -0.93
C VAL A 187 -42.22 -5.11 -2.08
N VAL A 188 -41.19 -4.30 -1.82
CA VAL A 188 -40.56 -3.40 -2.82
C VAL A 188 -39.33 -4.01 -3.41
N SER A 189 -38.59 -4.79 -2.62
CA SER A 189 -37.35 -5.44 -3.04
C SER A 189 -37.02 -6.62 -2.14
N VAL A 190 -36.03 -7.39 -2.51
CA VAL A 190 -35.49 -8.48 -1.69
C VAL A 190 -33.96 -8.33 -1.58
N LYS A 191 -33.46 -8.51 -0.38
CA LYS A 191 -32.02 -8.62 -0.14
C LYS A 191 -31.66 -10.10 -0.04
N LEU A 192 -30.68 -10.51 -0.83
CA LEU A 192 -30.10 -11.85 -0.72
C LEU A 192 -29.07 -11.82 0.40
N CYS A 193 -29.26 -12.68 1.38
CA CYS A 193 -28.32 -12.90 2.48
C CYS A 193 -27.84 -14.34 2.42
N HIS A 194 -26.58 -14.55 2.72
CA HIS A 194 -26.02 -15.90 2.90
C HIS A 194 -25.67 -16.11 4.37
N ALA A 195 -25.94 -17.27 4.89
CA ALA A 195 -25.38 -17.74 6.14
C ALA A 195 -24.46 -18.92 5.80
N GLY A 196 -23.16 -18.75 6.10
CA GLY A 196 -22.22 -19.84 6.22
C GLY A 196 -22.06 -20.15 7.71
N PHE A 197 -22.10 -21.40 8.07
CA PHE A 197 -21.80 -21.89 9.41
C PHE A 197 -20.32 -22.12 9.56
#